data_1fa15f788d1901fab1604ef10d3394b4
#
_entry.id   1fa15f788d1901fab1604ef10d3394b4
#
_cell.length_a   1.000
_cell.length_b   1.000
_cell.length_c   1.000
_cell.angle_alpha   90.00
_cell.angle_beta   90.00
_cell.angle_gamma   90.00
#
_symmetry.space_group_name_H-M   'P 1'
#
loop_
_entity.id
_entity.type
_entity.pdbx_description
1 polymer ?
#
loop_
_entity_poly.entity_id
_entity_poly.type
_entity_poly.pdbx_seq_one_letter_code
_entity_poly.pdbx_strand_id
1 'polypeptide(L)'
;MITGFYAGLCGLLLVVLYVRVSQRRLATKIGAGSGGDVLLEQRIRAHANFVENAPLALILLLLFERSGAEPIYVHAFGASFVVARILHAEGLSKTFARSPGRFYGSVLTLLVILGLAI
;
A
#
# COMPACT_ATOMS: atom_id res chain seq x y z
N MET A 1 -21.18 3.48 -1.12
CA MET A 1 -20.41 2.59 -0.24
C MET A 1 -19.04 3.21 0.03
N ILE A 2 -18.73 3.42 1.29
CA ILE A 2 -17.51 4.14 1.70
C ILE A 2 -16.26 3.37 1.32
N THR A 3 -16.26 2.05 1.49
CA THR A 3 -15.13 1.20 1.12
C THR A 3 -14.75 1.36 -0.35
N GLY A 4 -15.74 1.55 -1.23
CA GLY A 4 -15.49 1.77 -2.65
C GLY A 4 -14.63 2.99 -2.93
N PHE A 5 -14.80 4.07 -2.16
CA PHE A 5 -13.97 5.27 -2.27
C PHE A 5 -12.50 4.94 -1.94
N TYR A 6 -12.26 4.23 -0.83
CA TYR A 6 -10.89 3.89 -0.44
C TYR A 6 -10.28 2.84 -1.36
N ALA A 7 -11.09 1.91 -1.86
CA ALA A 7 -10.64 0.96 -2.89
C ALA A 7 -10.19 1.70 -4.15
N GLY A 8 -10.91 2.75 -4.54
CA GLY A 8 -10.52 3.59 -5.67
C GLY A 8 -9.19 4.29 -5.44
N LEU A 9 -9.00 4.87 -4.25
CA LEU A 9 -7.72 5.49 -3.89
C LEU A 9 -6.57 4.47 -3.92
N CYS A 10 -6.80 3.27 -3.40
CA CYS A 10 -5.82 2.19 -3.46
C CYS A 10 -5.52 1.78 -4.91
N GLY A 11 -6.54 1.75 -5.77
CA GLY A 11 -6.35 1.48 -7.18
C GLY A 11 -5.46 2.50 -7.85
N LEU A 12 -5.66 3.78 -7.56
CA LEU A 12 -4.80 4.85 -8.09
C LEU A 12 -3.36 4.70 -7.58
N LEU A 13 -3.19 4.38 -6.30
CA LEU A 13 -1.86 4.15 -5.74
C LEU A 13 -1.18 2.95 -6.40
N LEU A 14 -1.93 1.88 -6.63
CA LEU A 14 -1.40 0.69 -7.33
C LEU A 14 -0.88 1.05 -8.71
N VAL A 15 -1.65 1.85 -9.47
CA VAL A 15 -1.23 2.29 -10.80
C VAL A 15 0.06 3.10 -10.73
N VAL A 16 0.17 4.01 -9.77
CA VAL A 16 1.39 4.81 -9.58
C VAL A 16 2.59 3.90 -9.31
N LEU A 17 2.44 2.94 -8.41
CA LEU A 17 3.53 2.02 -8.07
C LEU A 17 3.91 1.13 -9.26
N TYR A 18 2.92 0.66 -10.02
CA TYR A 18 3.15 -0.11 -11.24
C TYR A 18 3.92 0.70 -12.29
N VAL A 19 3.48 1.93 -12.54
CA VAL A 19 4.12 2.81 -13.52
C VAL A 19 5.57 3.09 -13.13
N ARG A 20 5.85 3.30 -11.85
CA ARG A 20 7.22 3.56 -11.37
C ARG A 20 8.14 2.38 -11.63
N VAL A 21 7.67 1.15 -11.46
CA VAL A 21 8.44 -0.05 -11.80
C VAL A 21 8.69 -0.09 -13.31
N SER A 22 7.64 0.11 -14.11
CA SER A 22 7.73 0.07 -15.57
C SER A 22 8.70 1.12 -16.12
N GLN A 23 8.64 2.34 -15.58
CA GLN A 23 9.56 3.41 -15.99
C GLN A 23 11.03 3.03 -15.75
N ARG A 24 11.30 2.43 -14.58
CA ARG A 24 12.68 2.03 -14.27
C ARG A 24 13.14 0.85 -15.12
N ARG A 25 12.24 -0.08 -15.45
CA ARG A 25 12.55 -1.19 -16.37
C ARG A 25 12.92 -0.67 -17.76
N LEU A 26 12.16 0.30 -18.27
CA LEU A 26 12.47 0.91 -19.57
C LEU A 26 13.81 1.64 -19.55
N ALA A 27 14.09 2.36 -18.47
CA ALA A 27 15.35 3.11 -18.35
C ALA A 27 16.57 2.19 -18.25
N THR A 28 16.42 1.03 -17.58
CA THR A 28 17.53 0.09 -17.36
C THR A 28 17.54 -1.07 -18.34
N LYS A 29 16.48 -1.24 -19.14
CA LYS A 29 16.29 -2.36 -20.06
C LYS A 29 16.29 -3.73 -19.36
N ILE A 30 15.83 -3.76 -18.11
CA ILE A 30 15.72 -4.99 -17.32
C ILE A 30 14.27 -5.46 -17.39
N GLY A 31 14.02 -6.58 -18.05
CA GLY A 31 12.67 -7.11 -18.26
C GLY A 31 12.12 -7.96 -17.13
N ALA A 32 12.99 -8.56 -16.33
CA ALA A 32 12.58 -9.43 -15.22
C ALA A 32 13.57 -9.30 -14.07
N GLY A 33 13.09 -9.47 -12.84
CA GLY A 33 13.91 -9.27 -11.66
C GLY A 33 14.39 -7.83 -11.54
N SER A 34 15.41 -7.61 -10.74
CA SER A 34 15.98 -6.27 -10.54
C SER A 34 17.31 -6.07 -11.28
N GLY A 35 17.94 -7.17 -11.71
CA GLY A 35 19.24 -7.12 -12.40
C GLY A 35 20.33 -6.42 -11.61
N GLY A 36 20.22 -6.33 -10.30
CA GLY A 36 21.17 -5.61 -9.46
C GLY A 36 20.93 -4.11 -9.36
N ASP A 37 19.90 -3.57 -10.03
CA ASP A 37 19.57 -2.15 -9.94
C ASP A 37 18.80 -1.88 -8.64
N VAL A 38 19.42 -1.13 -7.73
CA VAL A 38 18.86 -0.86 -6.40
C VAL A 38 17.54 -0.08 -6.49
N LEU A 39 17.47 0.91 -7.36
CA LEU A 39 16.22 1.70 -7.50
C LEU A 39 15.07 0.85 -8.01
N LEU A 40 15.35 -0.01 -9.00
CA LEU A 40 14.33 -0.94 -9.51
C LEU A 40 13.87 -1.89 -8.41
N GLU A 41 14.80 -2.45 -7.64
CA GLU A 41 14.49 -3.33 -6.51
C GLU A 41 13.58 -2.63 -5.49
N GLN A 42 13.90 -1.38 -5.14
CA GLN A 42 13.07 -0.60 -4.21
C GLN A 42 11.65 -0.41 -4.73
N ARG A 43 11.52 -0.08 -6.01
CA ARG A 43 10.20 0.12 -6.63
C ARG A 43 9.41 -1.17 -6.72
N ILE A 44 10.08 -2.29 -7.04
CA ILE A 44 9.44 -3.62 -7.06
C ILE A 44 8.93 -3.97 -5.67
N ARG A 45 9.73 -3.75 -4.63
CA ARG A 45 9.32 -4.08 -3.26
C ARG A 45 8.18 -3.20 -2.78
N ALA A 46 8.17 -1.92 -3.13
CA ALA A 46 7.05 -1.04 -2.78
C ALA A 46 5.73 -1.53 -3.41
N HIS A 47 5.77 -1.89 -4.69
CA HIS A 47 4.62 -2.42 -5.40
C HIS A 47 4.17 -3.77 -4.81
N ALA A 48 5.12 -4.69 -4.61
CA ALA A 48 4.81 -6.03 -4.09
C ALA A 48 4.22 -5.96 -2.68
N ASN A 49 4.79 -5.15 -1.80
CA ASN A 49 4.27 -5.01 -0.44
C ASN A 49 2.85 -4.46 -0.45
N PHE A 50 2.56 -3.50 -1.31
CA PHE A 50 1.21 -2.99 -1.48
C PHE A 50 0.24 -4.11 -1.89
N VAL A 51 0.59 -4.88 -2.91
CA VAL A 51 -0.25 -5.98 -3.42
C VAL A 51 -0.45 -7.06 -2.37
N GLU A 52 0.54 -7.29 -1.50
CA GLU A 52 0.44 -8.29 -0.44
C GLU A 52 -0.52 -7.88 0.68
N ASN A 53 -0.75 -6.59 0.89
CA ASN A 53 -1.52 -6.09 2.04
C ASN A 53 -2.87 -5.50 1.67
N ALA A 54 -2.97 -4.79 0.55
CA ALA A 54 -4.17 -4.03 0.22
C ALA A 54 -5.43 -4.87 0.01
N PRO A 55 -5.39 -6.03 -0.69
CA PRO A 55 -6.61 -6.80 -0.91
C PRO A 55 -7.27 -7.26 0.38
N LEU A 56 -6.49 -7.81 1.33
CA LEU A 56 -7.06 -8.26 2.61
C LEU A 56 -7.60 -7.09 3.41
N ALA A 57 -6.88 -5.98 3.48
CA ALA A 57 -7.34 -4.82 4.21
C ALA A 57 -8.65 -4.26 3.65
N LEU A 58 -8.78 -4.21 2.32
CA LEU A 58 -10.00 -3.73 1.67
C LEU A 58 -11.17 -4.69 1.87
N ILE A 59 -10.91 -6.01 1.83
CA ILE A 59 -11.95 -7.00 2.11
C ILE A 59 -12.43 -6.84 3.56
N LEU A 60 -11.53 -6.71 4.52
CA LEU A 60 -11.90 -6.50 5.92
C LEU A 60 -12.66 -5.20 6.11
N LEU A 61 -12.27 -4.13 5.43
CA LEU A 61 -12.96 -2.85 5.50
C LEU A 61 -14.38 -2.97 4.94
N LEU A 62 -14.54 -3.67 3.81
CA LEU A 62 -15.85 -3.91 3.22
C LEU A 62 -16.75 -4.70 4.17
N LEU A 63 -16.25 -5.78 4.75
CA LEU A 63 -17.01 -6.59 5.70
C LEU A 63 -17.39 -5.77 6.94
N PHE A 64 -16.48 -4.93 7.41
CA PHE A 64 -16.73 -4.03 8.53
C PHE A 64 -17.85 -3.04 8.21
N GLU A 65 -17.82 -2.43 7.04
CA GLU A 65 -18.88 -1.52 6.58
C GLU A 65 -20.22 -2.26 6.45
N ARG A 66 -20.20 -3.45 5.88
CA ARG A 66 -21.41 -4.27 5.68
C ARG A 66 -22.00 -4.79 6.98
N SER A 67 -21.23 -4.85 8.04
CA SER A 67 -21.72 -5.29 9.35
C SER A 67 -22.53 -4.22 10.09
N GLY A 68 -22.68 -3.04 9.50
CA GLY A 68 -23.43 -1.94 10.09
C GLY A 68 -22.59 -0.95 10.88
N ALA A 69 -21.27 -0.94 10.68
CA ALA A 69 -20.39 0.02 11.34
C ALA A 69 -20.76 1.45 10.98
N GLU A 70 -20.59 2.36 11.95
CA GLU A 70 -20.84 3.78 11.69
C GLU A 70 -19.85 4.31 10.65
N PRO A 71 -20.32 5.21 9.73
CA PRO A 71 -19.46 5.73 8.66
C PRO A 71 -18.16 6.34 9.15
N ILE A 72 -18.14 6.98 10.32
CA ILE A 72 -16.93 7.61 10.84
C ILE A 72 -15.82 6.58 11.09
N TYR A 73 -16.15 5.38 11.54
CA TYR A 73 -15.17 4.34 11.78
C TYR A 73 -14.66 3.75 10.46
N VAL A 74 -15.53 3.61 9.47
CA VAL A 74 -15.12 3.13 8.15
C VAL A 74 -14.14 4.13 7.52
N HIS A 75 -14.44 5.43 7.61
CA HIS A 75 -13.53 6.47 7.13
C HIS A 75 -12.21 6.47 7.91
N ALA A 76 -12.26 6.31 9.23
CA ALA A 76 -11.05 6.30 10.05
C ALA A 76 -10.11 5.16 9.64
N PHE A 77 -10.62 3.95 9.49
CA PHE A 77 -9.81 2.79 9.08
C PHE A 77 -9.33 2.94 7.64
N GLY A 78 -10.21 3.35 6.72
CA GLY A 78 -9.86 3.52 5.33
C GLY A 78 -8.79 4.58 5.11
N ALA A 79 -8.96 5.75 5.71
CA ALA A 79 -7.99 6.83 5.61
C ALA A 79 -6.65 6.45 6.24
N SER A 80 -6.68 5.80 7.41
CA SER A 80 -5.47 5.32 8.08
C SER A 80 -4.71 4.33 7.21
N PHE A 81 -5.42 3.41 6.56
CA PHE A 81 -4.80 2.44 5.68
C PHE A 81 -4.13 3.11 4.49
N VAL A 82 -4.82 4.03 3.81
CA VAL A 82 -4.26 4.73 2.64
C VAL A 82 -3.02 5.53 3.04
N VAL A 83 -3.08 6.27 4.15
CA VAL A 83 -1.92 7.01 4.65
C VAL A 83 -0.76 6.07 4.96
N ALA A 84 -1.05 4.94 5.62
CA ALA A 84 -0.03 3.94 5.94
C ALA A 84 0.66 3.41 4.69
N ARG A 85 -0.10 3.15 3.62
CA ARG A 85 0.47 2.63 2.39
C ARG A 85 1.31 3.67 1.65
N ILE A 86 0.88 4.93 1.67
CA ILE A 86 1.67 6.02 1.06
C ILE A 86 3.00 6.17 1.82
N LEU A 87 2.97 6.19 3.14
CA LEU A 87 4.18 6.31 3.96
C LEU A 87 5.14 5.14 3.73
N HIS A 88 4.60 3.92 3.70
CA HIS A 88 5.43 2.72 3.48
C HIS A 88 6.07 2.74 2.10
N ALA A 89 5.29 3.02 1.05
CA ALA A 89 5.79 3.03 -0.32
C ALA A 89 6.85 4.12 -0.51
N GLU A 90 6.63 5.31 0.04
CA GLU A 90 7.59 6.41 -0.04
C GLU A 90 8.88 6.07 0.71
N GLY A 91 8.76 5.53 1.92
CA GLY A 91 9.93 5.14 2.70
C GLY A 91 10.75 4.05 2.02
N LEU A 92 10.10 3.02 1.49
CA LEU A 92 10.79 1.92 0.79
C LEU A 92 11.41 2.39 -0.53
N SER A 93 10.74 3.33 -1.22
CA SER A 93 11.25 3.86 -2.49
C SER A 93 12.49 4.74 -2.32
N LYS A 94 12.72 5.29 -1.13
CA LYS A 94 13.89 6.12 -0.85
C LYS A 94 15.10 5.30 -0.43
N THR A 95 14.90 4.22 0.32
CA THR A 95 15.99 3.41 0.85
C THR A 95 15.48 2.05 1.29
N PHE A 96 16.35 1.03 1.21
CA PHE A 96 16.12 -0.26 1.87
C PHE A 96 16.41 -0.22 3.36
N ALA A 97 17.18 0.78 3.82
CA ALA A 97 17.42 0.96 5.24
C ALA A 97 16.13 1.30 5.96
N ARG A 98 16.08 1.04 7.26
CA ARG A 98 14.94 1.39 8.08
C ARG A 98 14.72 2.91 8.00
N SER A 99 13.56 3.33 7.55
CA SER A 99 13.18 4.74 7.47
C SER A 99 11.94 4.97 8.31
N PRO A 100 11.71 6.21 8.81
CA PRO A 100 10.47 6.52 9.54
C PRO A 100 9.21 6.19 8.74
N GLY A 101 9.17 6.56 7.45
CA GLY A 101 7.99 6.30 6.63
C GLY A 101 7.71 4.82 6.46
N ARG A 102 8.74 4.02 6.19
CA ARG A 102 8.60 2.57 6.05
C ARG A 102 8.16 1.92 7.36
N PHE A 103 8.77 2.31 8.47
CA PHE A 103 8.46 1.76 9.78
C PHE A 103 7.03 2.12 10.20
N TYR A 104 6.67 3.40 10.20
CA TYR A 104 5.35 3.84 10.62
C TYR A 104 4.26 3.36 9.68
N GLY A 105 4.54 3.31 8.37
CA GLY A 105 3.60 2.77 7.41
C GLY A 105 3.29 1.30 7.66
N SER A 106 4.31 0.50 7.95
CA SER A 106 4.13 -0.93 8.27
C SER A 106 3.36 -1.12 9.57
N VAL A 107 3.73 -0.39 10.63
CA VAL A 107 3.05 -0.49 11.92
C VAL A 107 1.59 -0.06 11.79
N LEU A 108 1.33 1.05 11.13
CA LEU A 108 -0.03 1.55 10.96
C LEU A 108 -0.88 0.58 10.13
N THR A 109 -0.32 0.00 9.06
CA THR A 109 -1.00 -1.03 8.27
C THR A 109 -1.38 -2.22 9.15
N LEU A 110 -0.45 -2.70 9.96
CA LEU A 110 -0.71 -3.82 10.86
C LEU A 110 -1.81 -3.50 11.87
N LEU A 111 -1.77 -2.32 12.45
CA LEU A 111 -2.79 -1.89 13.42
C LEU A 111 -4.17 -1.78 12.77
N VAL A 112 -4.26 -1.28 11.54
CA VAL A 112 -5.53 -1.20 10.82
C VAL A 112 -6.09 -2.60 10.58
N ILE A 113 -5.26 -3.52 10.09
CA ILE A 113 -5.71 -4.89 9.83
C ILE A 113 -6.17 -5.57 11.13
N LEU A 114 -5.40 -5.43 12.21
CA LEU A 114 -5.78 -5.99 13.51
C LEU A 114 -7.10 -5.41 14.01
N GLY A 115 -7.26 -4.10 13.93
CA GLY A 115 -8.50 -3.44 14.35
C GLY A 115 -9.71 -3.90 13.56
N LEU A 116 -9.56 -4.06 12.24
CA LEU A 116 -10.65 -4.54 11.40
C LEU A 116 -10.96 -6.02 11.61
N ALA A 117 -9.95 -6.82 11.95
CA ALA A 117 -10.11 -8.26 12.14
C ALA A 117 -10.85 -8.61 13.45
N ILE A 118 -10.86 -7.72 14.45
CA ILE A 118 -11.55 -7.89 15.71
C ILE A 118 -12.99 -7.36 15.58
#